data_ee8780b89530eddfa2acd7ad4cbcf0fa
#
_entry.id   ee8780b89530eddfa2acd7ad4cbcf0fa
#
_cell.length_a   1.000
_cell.length_b   1.000
_cell.length_c   1.000
_cell.angle_alpha   90.00
_cell.angle_beta   90.00
_cell.angle_gamma   90.00
#
_symmetry.space_group_name_H-M   'P 1'
#
loop_
_entity.id
_entity.type
_entity.pdbx_description
1 polymer ?
#
loop_
_entity_poly.entity_id
_entity_poly.type
_entity_poly.pdbx_seq_one_letter_code
_entity_poly.pdbx_strand_id
1 'polypeptide(L)'
;FRNRNFVLCSVTGLLLNISFMGALNYLPTYFQILDDLSPEVAGLVCTATSVGILITSTATGWVASKTGRYKGMLVAMCVVSTVGLFLLSRMRVHEALWVPVLYLFVLGFGMGLGMQLLVLVVQNEFPHAMVGTATAANNFFRQIGASVGTALVGALFTMRLTADVAGKLTHVDNLSLATLTPQIVDALPG
;
A
#
# COMPACT_ATOMS: atom_id res chain seq x y z
N PHE A 1 14.08 13.22 -19.24
CA PHE A 1 13.55 14.23 -18.29
C PHE A 1 13.15 15.58 -18.94
N ARG A 2 13.39 15.77 -20.22
CA ARG A 2 12.99 17.00 -20.93
C ARG A 2 11.48 17.02 -21.25
N ASN A 3 10.78 15.89 -21.20
CA ASN A 3 9.35 15.81 -21.42
C ASN A 3 8.60 15.94 -20.07
N ARG A 4 7.82 17.02 -19.92
CA ARG A 4 7.08 17.35 -18.69
C ARG A 4 6.07 16.26 -18.32
N ASN A 5 5.39 15.68 -19.31
CA ASN A 5 4.38 14.66 -19.08
C ASN A 5 5.01 13.37 -18.54
N PHE A 6 6.18 12.97 -19.07
CA PHE A 6 6.94 11.83 -18.56
C PHE A 6 7.36 12.04 -17.10
N VAL A 7 7.89 13.21 -16.76
CA VAL A 7 8.30 13.52 -15.38
C VAL A 7 7.09 13.47 -14.44
N LEU A 8 5.97 14.08 -14.82
CA LEU A 8 4.76 14.06 -14.01
C LEU A 8 4.24 12.64 -13.80
N CYS A 9 4.17 11.81 -14.84
CA CYS A 9 3.74 10.41 -14.72
C CYS A 9 4.69 9.59 -13.83
N SER A 10 6.01 9.78 -13.99
CA SER A 10 7.02 9.06 -13.20
C SER A 10 6.97 9.45 -11.71
N VAL A 11 6.85 10.75 -11.40
CA VAL A 11 6.73 11.25 -10.03
C VAL A 11 5.41 10.80 -9.40
N THR A 12 4.30 10.90 -10.13
CA THR A 12 3.00 10.42 -9.64
C THR A 12 3.04 8.92 -9.35
N GLY A 13 3.59 8.13 -10.28
CA GLY A 13 3.76 6.68 -10.10
C GLY A 13 4.65 6.32 -8.92
N LEU A 14 5.75 7.06 -8.72
CA LEU A 14 6.64 6.89 -7.57
C LEU A 14 5.92 7.17 -6.25
N LEU A 15 5.27 8.34 -6.12
CA LEU A 15 4.58 8.75 -4.89
C LEU A 15 3.43 7.80 -4.53
N LEU A 16 2.63 7.40 -5.51
CA LEU A 16 1.54 6.45 -5.30
C LEU A 16 2.07 5.07 -4.87
N ASN A 17 3.17 4.60 -5.45
CA ASN A 17 3.74 3.32 -5.04
C ASN A 17 4.39 3.37 -3.65
N ILE A 18 4.99 4.51 -3.24
CA ILE A 18 5.46 4.70 -1.85
C ILE A 18 4.31 4.44 -0.88
N SER A 19 3.19 5.11 -1.09
CA SER A 19 2.03 5.03 -0.18
C SER A 19 1.35 3.67 -0.24
N PHE A 20 1.15 3.12 -1.43
CA PHE A 20 0.44 1.87 -1.67
C PHE A 20 1.20 0.66 -1.12
N MET A 21 2.47 0.49 -1.50
CA MET A 21 3.27 -0.66 -1.07
C MET A 21 3.62 -0.58 0.41
N GLY A 22 3.84 0.64 0.93
CA GLY A 22 4.01 0.85 2.36
C GLY A 22 2.79 0.39 3.15
N ALA A 23 1.58 0.75 2.74
CA ALA A 23 0.36 0.30 3.40
C ALA A 23 0.15 -1.22 3.24
N LEU A 24 0.20 -1.74 2.01
CA LEU A 24 -0.18 -3.11 1.70
C LEU A 24 0.70 -4.16 2.39
N ASN A 25 2.01 -3.91 2.53
CA ASN A 25 2.93 -4.87 3.13
C ASN A 25 2.78 -5.00 4.65
N TYR A 26 2.34 -3.95 5.35
CA TYR A 26 2.22 -3.95 6.81
C TYR A 26 0.80 -4.15 7.32
N LEU A 27 -0.22 -3.98 6.48
CA LEU A 27 -1.62 -4.21 6.85
C LEU A 27 -1.92 -5.65 7.32
N PRO A 28 -1.43 -6.71 6.67
CA PRO A 28 -1.67 -8.07 7.18
C PRO A 28 -1.09 -8.27 8.58
N THR A 29 0.09 -7.71 8.85
CA THR A 29 0.72 -7.76 10.17
C THR A 29 -0.07 -6.97 11.20
N TYR A 30 -0.60 -5.81 10.81
CA TYR A 30 -1.49 -5.02 11.67
C TYR A 30 -2.71 -5.82 12.10
N PHE A 31 -3.41 -6.47 11.16
CA PHE A 31 -4.59 -7.29 11.46
C PHE A 31 -4.29 -8.49 12.35
N GLN A 32 -3.12 -9.11 12.18
CA GLN A 32 -2.72 -10.25 13.01
C GLN A 32 -2.36 -9.84 14.43
N ILE A 33 -1.68 -8.69 14.62
CA ILE A 33 -1.18 -8.27 15.95
C ILE A 33 -2.27 -7.54 16.75
N LEU A 34 -3.07 -6.69 16.11
CA LEU A 34 -4.00 -5.80 16.82
C LEU A 34 -5.45 -6.30 16.84
N ASP A 35 -5.87 -7.04 15.81
CA ASP A 35 -7.21 -7.58 15.70
C ASP A 35 -7.26 -9.10 15.96
N ASP A 36 -6.13 -9.72 16.36
CA ASP A 36 -5.99 -11.16 16.64
C ASP A 36 -6.52 -12.05 15.51
N LEU A 37 -6.45 -11.57 14.26
CA LEU A 37 -6.93 -12.33 13.11
C LEU A 37 -5.91 -13.42 12.71
N SER A 38 -6.44 -14.58 12.30
CA SER A 38 -5.60 -15.61 11.71
C SER A 38 -4.93 -15.09 10.42
N PRO A 39 -3.71 -15.55 10.07
CA PRO A 39 -3.02 -15.14 8.84
C PRO A 39 -3.87 -15.32 7.57
N GLU A 40 -4.71 -16.33 7.54
CA GLU A 40 -5.63 -16.62 6.43
C GLU A 40 -6.69 -15.53 6.28
N VAL A 41 -7.32 -15.11 7.36
CA VAL A 41 -8.34 -14.04 7.36
C VAL A 41 -7.71 -12.69 7.04
N ALA A 42 -6.56 -12.38 7.62
CA ALA A 42 -5.82 -11.15 7.31
C ALA A 42 -5.44 -11.08 5.81
N GLY A 43 -4.99 -12.19 5.23
CA GLY A 43 -4.73 -12.30 3.79
C GLY A 43 -6.01 -12.11 2.96
N LEU A 44 -7.12 -12.72 3.37
CA LEU A 44 -8.41 -12.58 2.67
C LEU A 44 -8.90 -11.14 2.67
N VAL A 45 -8.78 -10.41 3.77
CA VAL A 45 -9.11 -8.98 3.85
C VAL A 45 -8.29 -8.18 2.84
N CYS A 46 -6.99 -8.47 2.71
CA CYS A 46 -6.11 -7.79 1.75
C CYS A 46 -6.44 -8.12 0.29
N THR A 47 -7.09 -9.25 -0.02
CA THR A 47 -7.52 -9.58 -1.39
C THR A 47 -8.56 -8.60 -1.95
N ALA A 48 -9.29 -7.90 -1.09
CA ALA A 48 -10.22 -6.85 -1.49
C ALA A 48 -9.55 -5.77 -2.35
N THR A 49 -8.28 -5.44 -2.05
CA THR A 49 -7.48 -4.53 -2.86
C THR A 49 -7.28 -5.04 -4.29
N SER A 50 -6.95 -6.32 -4.43
CA SER A 50 -6.74 -6.96 -5.73
C SER A 50 -8.02 -6.99 -6.55
N VAL A 51 -9.15 -7.28 -5.91
CA VAL A 51 -10.48 -7.24 -6.56
C VAL A 51 -10.80 -5.83 -7.06
N GLY A 52 -10.55 -4.80 -6.24
CA GLY A 52 -10.70 -3.40 -6.64
C GLY A 52 -9.85 -3.03 -7.86
N ILE A 53 -8.57 -3.45 -7.87
CA ILE A 53 -7.65 -3.23 -9.01
C ILE A 53 -8.16 -3.94 -10.26
N LEU A 54 -8.56 -5.20 -10.18
CA LEU A 54 -9.03 -5.98 -11.33
C LEU A 54 -10.26 -5.37 -12.00
N ILE A 55 -11.27 -5.03 -11.20
CA ILE A 55 -12.51 -4.42 -11.70
C ILE A 55 -12.22 -3.10 -12.40
N THR A 56 -11.45 -2.22 -11.74
CA THR A 56 -11.18 -0.88 -12.27
C THR A 56 -10.20 -0.88 -13.42
N SER A 57 -9.16 -1.69 -13.40
CA SER A 57 -8.20 -1.75 -14.51
C SER A 57 -8.87 -2.23 -15.80
N THR A 58 -9.78 -3.22 -15.71
CA THR A 58 -10.56 -3.71 -16.84
C THR A 58 -11.50 -2.63 -17.37
N ALA A 59 -12.27 -1.99 -16.47
CA ALA A 59 -13.19 -0.91 -16.84
C ALA A 59 -12.46 0.29 -17.47
N THR A 60 -11.34 0.70 -16.86
CA THR A 60 -10.51 1.82 -17.33
C THR A 60 -9.90 1.55 -18.70
N GLY A 61 -9.39 0.34 -18.93
CA GLY A 61 -8.86 -0.07 -20.24
C GLY A 61 -9.92 0.02 -21.32
N TRP A 62 -11.13 -0.46 -21.04
CA TRP A 62 -12.26 -0.39 -21.98
C TRP A 62 -12.71 1.06 -22.25
N VAL A 63 -12.85 1.88 -21.22
CA VAL A 63 -13.25 3.30 -21.37
C VAL A 63 -12.16 4.09 -22.10
N ALA A 64 -10.88 3.91 -21.76
CA ALA A 64 -9.76 4.58 -22.39
C ALA A 64 -9.68 4.25 -23.89
N SER A 65 -9.89 2.98 -24.26
CA SER A 65 -9.85 2.55 -25.67
C SER A 65 -11.00 3.14 -26.50
N LYS A 66 -12.18 3.36 -25.89
CA LYS A 66 -13.35 3.93 -26.60
C LYS A 66 -13.35 5.45 -26.65
N THR A 67 -12.93 6.12 -25.60
CA THR A 67 -13.09 7.57 -25.46
C THR A 67 -11.82 8.36 -25.75
N GLY A 68 -10.64 7.74 -25.68
CA GLY A 68 -9.34 8.39 -25.79
C GLY A 68 -9.07 9.43 -24.69
N ARG A 69 -10.00 9.61 -23.74
CA ARG A 69 -9.91 10.60 -22.67
C ARG A 69 -9.36 9.97 -21.39
N TYR A 70 -8.06 10.06 -21.17
CA TYR A 70 -7.37 9.48 -20.01
C TYR A 70 -7.06 10.48 -18.88
N LYS A 71 -7.04 11.80 -19.18
CA LYS A 71 -6.66 12.83 -18.18
C LYS A 71 -7.57 12.83 -16.94
N GLY A 72 -8.88 12.75 -17.14
CA GLY A 72 -9.85 12.70 -16.04
C GLY A 72 -9.68 11.48 -15.15
N MET A 73 -9.34 10.34 -15.75
CA MET A 73 -9.11 9.09 -15.00
C MET A 73 -7.84 9.13 -14.16
N LEU A 74 -6.77 9.80 -14.64
CA LEU A 74 -5.54 10.00 -13.84
C LEU A 74 -5.80 10.88 -12.61
N VAL A 75 -6.62 11.93 -12.77
CA VAL A 75 -7.03 12.76 -11.62
C VAL A 75 -7.91 11.95 -10.66
N ALA A 76 -8.88 11.20 -11.19
CA ALA A 76 -9.73 10.31 -10.38
C ALA A 76 -8.90 9.27 -9.60
N MET A 77 -7.88 8.67 -10.24
CA MET A 77 -6.91 7.78 -9.57
C MET A 77 -6.30 8.45 -8.35
N CYS A 78 -5.74 9.65 -8.50
CA CYS A 78 -5.10 10.36 -7.40
C CYS A 78 -6.10 10.68 -6.27
N VAL A 79 -7.30 11.15 -6.63
CA VAL A 79 -8.34 11.48 -5.64
C VAL A 79 -8.81 10.23 -4.90
N VAL A 80 -9.19 9.18 -5.62
CA VAL A 80 -9.72 7.95 -5.01
C VAL A 80 -8.65 7.24 -4.17
N SER A 81 -7.40 7.17 -4.65
CA SER A 81 -6.30 6.60 -3.85
C SER A 81 -6.03 7.40 -2.59
N THR A 82 -6.08 8.74 -2.67
CA THR A 82 -5.94 9.60 -1.48
C THR A 82 -7.07 9.38 -0.49
N VAL A 83 -8.31 9.27 -0.97
CA VAL A 83 -9.48 8.94 -0.13
C VAL A 83 -9.30 7.56 0.51
N GLY A 84 -8.88 6.54 -0.24
CA GLY A 84 -8.61 5.21 0.28
C GLY A 84 -7.56 5.20 1.40
N LEU A 85 -6.44 5.90 1.19
CA LEU A 85 -5.39 6.06 2.22
C LEU A 85 -5.89 6.84 3.44
N PHE A 86 -6.68 7.89 3.22
CA PHE A 86 -7.28 8.64 4.31
C PHE A 86 -8.25 7.79 5.13
N LEU A 87 -9.08 6.98 4.50
CA LEU A 87 -9.97 6.04 5.17
C LEU A 87 -9.18 5.02 5.99
N LEU A 88 -8.10 4.45 5.44
CA LEU A 88 -7.20 3.56 6.18
C LEU A 88 -6.56 4.25 7.39
N SER A 89 -6.22 5.54 7.29
CA SER A 89 -5.67 6.29 8.43
C SER A 89 -6.68 6.51 9.56
N ARG A 90 -7.97 6.35 9.29
CA ARG A 90 -9.06 6.46 10.27
C ARG A 90 -9.49 5.12 10.88
N MET A 91 -8.90 4.04 10.43
CA MET A 91 -9.19 2.69 10.91
C MET A 91 -8.91 2.58 12.42
N ARG A 92 -9.84 1.95 13.12
CA ARG A 92 -9.74 1.69 14.58
C ARG A 92 -9.51 0.20 14.82
N VAL A 93 -8.87 -0.10 15.93
CA VAL A 93 -8.69 -1.48 16.39
C VAL A 93 -10.05 -2.08 16.77
N HIS A 94 -10.28 -3.34 16.44
CA HIS A 94 -11.54 -4.08 16.68
C HIS A 94 -12.77 -3.51 15.94
N GLU A 95 -12.60 -2.89 14.79
CA GLU A 95 -13.71 -2.55 13.91
C GLU A 95 -14.27 -3.81 13.21
N ALA A 96 -15.53 -3.73 12.78
CA ALA A 96 -16.14 -4.81 12.01
C ALA A 96 -15.34 -5.08 10.72
N LEU A 97 -15.05 -6.35 10.41
CA LEU A 97 -14.18 -6.76 9.30
C LEU A 97 -14.57 -6.20 7.92
N TRP A 98 -15.83 -5.87 7.71
CA TRP A 98 -16.28 -5.27 6.44
C TRP A 98 -15.73 -3.84 6.23
N VAL A 99 -15.36 -3.13 7.30
CA VAL A 99 -14.85 -1.75 7.22
C VAL A 99 -13.46 -1.71 6.57
N PRO A 100 -12.44 -2.44 7.07
CA PRO A 100 -11.14 -2.51 6.41
C PRO A 100 -11.21 -3.11 5.01
N VAL A 101 -12.10 -4.08 4.77
CA VAL A 101 -12.35 -4.63 3.42
C VAL A 101 -12.81 -3.53 2.46
N LEU A 102 -13.76 -2.68 2.87
CA LEU A 102 -14.23 -1.56 2.06
C LEU A 102 -13.12 -0.52 1.79
N TYR A 103 -12.32 -0.17 2.82
CA TYR A 103 -11.24 0.80 2.67
C TYR A 103 -10.16 0.30 1.72
N LEU A 104 -9.79 -0.97 1.82
CA LEU A 104 -8.84 -1.61 0.93
C LEU A 104 -9.38 -1.74 -0.50
N PHE A 105 -10.68 -2.03 -0.64
CA PHE A 105 -11.33 -2.04 -1.94
C PHE A 105 -11.28 -0.65 -2.60
N VAL A 106 -11.59 0.43 -1.88
CA VAL A 106 -11.52 1.81 -2.38
C VAL A 106 -10.08 2.17 -2.80
N LEU A 107 -9.09 1.78 -2.00
CA LEU A 107 -7.69 1.99 -2.34
C LEU A 107 -7.30 1.24 -3.62
N GLY A 108 -7.67 -0.04 -3.72
CA GLY A 108 -7.43 -0.86 -4.91
C GLY A 108 -8.16 -0.31 -6.14
N PHE A 109 -9.39 0.16 -5.96
CA PHE A 109 -10.18 0.81 -7.00
C PHE A 109 -9.47 2.05 -7.55
N GLY A 110 -8.92 2.91 -6.68
CA GLY A 110 -8.12 4.06 -7.06
C GLY A 110 -6.88 3.67 -7.85
N MET A 111 -6.12 2.71 -7.36
CA MET A 111 -4.89 2.24 -8.03
C MET A 111 -5.18 1.63 -9.40
N GLY A 112 -6.27 0.86 -9.53
CA GLY A 112 -6.67 0.23 -10.79
C GLY A 112 -7.08 1.24 -11.88
N LEU A 113 -7.61 2.42 -11.50
CA LEU A 113 -7.99 3.47 -12.44
C LEU A 113 -6.82 3.99 -13.28
N GLY A 114 -5.60 4.02 -12.75
CA GLY A 114 -4.54 4.77 -13.39
C GLY A 114 -3.24 4.02 -13.64
N MET A 115 -3.03 2.86 -13.05
CA MET A 115 -1.76 2.13 -13.22
C MET A 115 -1.42 1.85 -14.68
N GLN A 116 -2.40 1.39 -15.44
CA GLN A 116 -2.24 1.14 -16.88
C GLN A 116 -2.19 2.45 -17.69
N LEU A 117 -2.93 3.47 -17.26
CA LEU A 117 -2.96 4.75 -17.95
C LEU A 117 -1.63 5.50 -17.82
N LEU A 118 -0.95 5.43 -16.68
CA LEU A 118 0.40 6.03 -16.54
C LEU A 118 1.37 5.46 -17.57
N VAL A 119 1.33 4.14 -17.79
CA VAL A 119 2.15 3.48 -18.81
C VAL A 119 1.74 3.92 -20.22
N LEU A 120 0.42 3.97 -20.49
CA LEU A 120 -0.10 4.38 -21.79
C LEU A 120 0.29 5.82 -22.14
N VAL A 121 0.20 6.75 -21.17
CA VAL A 121 0.62 8.15 -21.38
C VAL A 121 2.09 8.24 -21.72
N VAL A 122 2.94 7.51 -20.99
CA VAL A 122 4.37 7.45 -21.26
C VAL A 122 4.64 6.90 -22.66
N GLN A 123 3.94 5.85 -23.06
CA GLN A 123 4.09 5.24 -24.40
C GLN A 123 3.68 6.20 -25.52
N ASN A 124 2.64 6.99 -25.33
CA ASN A 124 2.15 7.96 -26.33
C ASN A 124 3.02 9.21 -26.48
N GLU A 125 3.86 9.50 -25.48
CA GLU A 125 4.75 10.68 -25.52
C GLU A 125 6.06 10.46 -26.26
N PHE A 126 6.42 9.21 -26.56
CA PHE A 126 7.70 8.88 -27.18
C PHE A 126 7.52 8.19 -28.54
N PRO A 127 8.47 8.42 -29.50
CA PRO A 127 8.51 7.66 -30.75
C PRO A 127 8.61 6.15 -30.49
N HIS A 128 8.05 5.34 -31.39
CA HIS A 128 8.01 3.88 -31.26
C HIS A 128 9.37 3.24 -30.89
N ALA A 129 10.47 3.77 -31.44
CA ALA A 129 11.82 3.30 -31.12
C ALA A 129 12.24 3.49 -29.66
N MET A 130 11.62 4.40 -28.92
CA MET A 130 11.97 4.75 -27.54
C MET A 130 10.91 4.31 -26.51
N VAL A 131 9.78 3.78 -26.93
CA VAL A 131 8.67 3.36 -26.06
C VAL A 131 9.14 2.35 -25.02
N GLY A 132 9.93 1.36 -25.40
CA GLY A 132 10.47 0.36 -24.49
C GLY A 132 11.32 0.98 -23.37
N THR A 133 12.24 1.87 -23.74
CA THR A 133 13.12 2.56 -22.79
C THR A 133 12.33 3.48 -21.86
N ALA A 134 11.36 4.22 -22.39
CA ALA A 134 10.51 5.11 -21.60
C ALA A 134 9.64 4.33 -20.61
N THR A 135 9.04 3.20 -21.04
CA THR A 135 8.26 2.31 -20.18
C THR A 135 9.12 1.67 -19.10
N ALA A 136 10.33 1.20 -19.44
CA ALA A 136 11.27 0.65 -18.47
C ALA A 136 11.68 1.68 -17.41
N ALA A 137 11.98 2.90 -17.84
CA ALA A 137 12.32 4.00 -16.93
C ALA A 137 11.13 4.34 -15.98
N ASN A 138 9.91 4.41 -16.50
CA ASN A 138 8.73 4.64 -15.67
C ASN A 138 8.53 3.53 -14.64
N ASN A 139 8.66 2.27 -15.04
CA ASN A 139 8.58 1.13 -14.13
C ASN A 139 9.70 1.14 -13.08
N PHE A 140 10.91 1.55 -13.45
CA PHE A 140 12.02 1.69 -12.52
C PHE A 140 11.71 2.69 -11.40
N PHE A 141 11.19 3.89 -11.73
CA PHE A 141 10.77 4.86 -10.72
C PHE A 141 9.65 4.34 -9.82
N ARG A 142 8.70 3.60 -10.37
CA ARG A 142 7.64 2.96 -9.59
C ARG A 142 8.19 1.93 -8.60
N GLN A 143 9.17 1.11 -9.01
CA GLN A 143 9.81 0.13 -8.14
C GLN A 143 10.65 0.77 -7.05
N ILE A 144 11.37 1.87 -7.36
CA ILE A 144 12.03 2.69 -6.33
C ILE A 144 10.99 3.18 -5.32
N GLY A 145 9.85 3.71 -5.79
CA GLY A 145 8.77 4.12 -4.90
C GLY A 145 8.29 3.00 -4.00
N ALA A 146 8.06 1.81 -4.56
CA ALA A 146 7.64 0.62 -3.80
C ALA A 146 8.66 0.24 -2.71
N SER A 147 9.95 0.19 -3.04
CA SER A 147 11.03 -0.15 -2.10
C SER A 147 11.17 0.90 -0.99
N VAL A 148 11.17 2.18 -1.36
CA VAL A 148 11.25 3.30 -0.40
C VAL A 148 10.02 3.30 0.50
N GLY A 149 8.82 3.09 -0.06
CA GLY A 149 7.57 3.02 0.71
C GLY A 149 7.59 1.91 1.75
N THR A 150 7.96 0.71 1.34
CA THR A 150 8.10 -0.44 2.25
C THR A 150 9.12 -0.16 3.35
N ALA A 151 10.29 0.40 3.01
CA ALA A 151 11.33 0.71 3.98
C ALA A 151 10.91 1.80 4.99
N LEU A 152 10.28 2.88 4.51
CA LEU A 152 9.80 3.97 5.37
C LEU A 152 8.71 3.51 6.33
N VAL A 153 7.69 2.82 5.83
CA VAL A 153 6.59 2.33 6.68
C VAL A 153 7.11 1.27 7.64
N GLY A 154 8.02 0.38 7.20
CA GLY A 154 8.67 -0.60 8.07
C GLY A 154 9.46 0.02 9.20
N ALA A 155 10.26 1.04 8.90
CA ALA A 155 11.01 1.77 9.92
C ALA A 155 10.07 2.44 10.93
N LEU A 156 9.01 3.12 10.45
CA LEU A 156 8.02 3.76 11.33
C LEU A 156 7.25 2.73 12.17
N PHE A 157 6.87 1.61 11.59
CA PHE A 157 6.19 0.52 12.29
C PHE A 157 7.07 -0.06 13.40
N THR A 158 8.33 -0.38 13.09
CA THR A 158 9.28 -0.90 14.07
C THR A 158 9.56 0.10 15.18
N MET A 159 9.75 1.38 14.84
CA MET A 159 9.98 2.44 15.84
C MET A 159 8.78 2.59 16.79
N ARG A 160 7.55 2.55 16.28
CA ARG A 160 6.35 2.62 17.10
C ARG A 160 6.19 1.39 17.98
N LEU A 161 6.37 0.20 17.40
CA LEU A 161 6.27 -1.05 18.14
C LEU A 161 7.31 -1.11 19.29
N THR A 162 8.56 -0.75 19.03
CA THR A 162 9.61 -0.72 20.07
C THR A 162 9.33 0.33 21.13
N ALA A 163 8.82 1.50 20.78
CA ALA A 163 8.44 2.53 21.74
C ALA A 163 7.29 2.08 22.66
N ASP A 164 6.25 1.43 22.09
CA ASP A 164 5.11 0.93 22.86
C ASP A 164 5.51 -0.24 23.77
N VAL A 165 6.38 -1.15 23.29
CA VAL A 165 6.91 -2.25 24.10
C VAL A 165 7.81 -1.72 25.21
N ALA A 166 8.71 -0.76 24.91
CA ALA A 166 9.56 -0.13 25.94
C ALA A 166 8.72 0.62 26.98
N GLY A 167 7.67 1.34 26.56
CA GLY A 167 6.76 2.01 27.48
C GLY A 167 5.98 1.05 28.38
N LYS A 168 5.59 -0.11 27.90
CA LYS A 168 4.96 -1.16 28.71
C LYS A 168 5.94 -1.86 29.62
N LEU A 169 7.20 -2.06 29.20
CA LEU A 169 8.25 -2.67 30.04
C LEU A 169 8.67 -1.75 31.18
N THR A 170 8.72 -0.44 30.99
CA THR A 170 8.98 0.50 32.09
C THR A 170 7.86 0.54 33.14
N HIS A 171 6.64 0.13 32.77
CA HIS A 171 5.54 -0.05 33.73
C HIS A 171 5.61 -1.40 34.48
N VAL A 172 6.38 -2.37 33.98
CA VAL A 172 6.59 -3.70 34.57
C VAL A 172 7.83 -3.74 35.48
N ASP A 173 8.63 -2.67 35.52
CA ASP A 173 9.86 -2.56 36.35
C ASP A 173 9.61 -2.67 37.88
N ASN A 174 8.37 -2.82 38.32
CA ASN A 174 8.03 -3.20 39.69
C ASN A 174 7.84 -4.71 39.90
N LEU A 175 7.92 -5.53 38.85
CA LEU A 175 7.99 -6.98 38.93
C LEU A 175 9.43 -7.38 38.59
N SER A 176 10.21 -7.68 39.63
CA SER A 176 11.63 -8.04 39.51
C SER A 176 11.84 -9.08 38.40
N LEU A 177 12.66 -8.74 37.39
CA LEU A 177 13.10 -9.61 36.29
C LEU A 177 13.61 -10.99 36.80
N ALA A 178 13.98 -11.11 38.07
CA ALA A 178 14.40 -12.35 38.73
C ALA A 178 13.28 -13.39 38.88
N THR A 179 11.99 -12.98 38.85
CA THR A 179 10.85 -13.88 39.03
C THR A 179 10.23 -14.34 37.71
N LEU A 180 10.53 -13.68 36.61
CA LEU A 180 9.95 -13.99 35.29
C LEU A 180 10.78 -14.98 34.46
N THR A 181 12.09 -15.05 34.68
CA THR A 181 13.00 -15.87 33.88
C THR A 181 12.76 -17.39 34.00
N PRO A 182 12.46 -17.98 35.17
CA PRO A 182 12.18 -19.41 35.24
C PRO A 182 10.85 -19.82 34.61
N GLN A 183 9.82 -18.98 34.73
CA GLN A 183 8.47 -19.33 34.25
C GLN A 183 8.31 -19.20 32.73
N ILE A 184 9.09 -18.33 32.07
CA ILE A 184 9.07 -18.17 30.63
C ILE A 184 9.81 -19.32 29.95
N VAL A 185 10.87 -19.82 30.54
CA VAL A 185 11.65 -20.95 30.00
C VAL A 185 10.85 -22.25 30.05
N ASP A 186 10.05 -22.48 31.12
CA ASP A 186 9.21 -23.67 31.27
C ASP A 186 7.91 -23.62 30.40
N ALA A 187 7.55 -22.45 29.89
CA ALA A 187 6.37 -22.26 29.04
C ALA A 187 6.65 -22.37 27.52
N LEU A 188 7.90 -22.54 27.13
CA LEU A 188 8.25 -22.76 25.73
C LEU A 188 8.06 -24.23 25.37
N PRO A 189 7.14 -24.57 24.43
CA PRO A 189 6.99 -25.93 23.96
C PRO A 189 8.27 -26.39 23.27
N GLY A 190 8.81 -27.54 23.75
CA GLY A 190 9.97 -28.22 23.16
C GLY A 190 9.73 -28.76 21.75
#